data_26aa253b7fa5edfd30bf32af95b08bf2
#
_entry.id   26aa253b7fa5edfd30bf32af95b08bf2
#
_cell.length_a   1.000
_cell.length_b   1.000
_cell.length_c   1.000
_cell.angle_alpha   90.00
_cell.angle_beta   90.00
_cell.angle_gamma   90.00
#
_symmetry.space_group_name_H-M   'P 1'
#
loop_
_entity.id
_entity.type
_entity.pdbx_description
1 polymer ?
#
loop_
_entity_poly.entity_id
_entity_poly.type
_entity_poly.pdbx_seq_one_letter_code
_entity_poly.pdbx_strand_id
1 'polypeptide(L)'
;GLSFMMKTFLVFVPLISLLPYLYLKKNLLFSKFFWLGILVGFIPYFFWAISINPYLEKNIIFYLVEKFNILSNKNTFTNPFYYYFWNIPATYLPWSIFAIIGIVHNLFKNKKNKYILTFFPLILIAILSIFSTKTPYYTLQISSIFTLNTYEGIKFLFNSKRYKKIFIFISSRIVPLLIVSLTFTYYFFFQNTSNFNLKENTFLILGLLFFGLSWSCIKYKNSFKEILITLIIGPYLLTSFL
;
A
#
# COMPACT_ATOMS: atom_id res chain seq x y z
N GLY A 1 8.11 -18.42 9.87
CA GLY A 1 7.60 -19.79 9.62
C GLY A 1 6.21 -19.77 9.00
N LEU A 2 5.17 -19.40 9.73
CA LEU A 2 3.79 -19.37 9.19
C LEU A 2 3.67 -18.56 7.90
N SER A 3 4.29 -17.40 7.84
CA SER A 3 4.29 -16.59 6.60
C SER A 3 5.02 -17.29 5.45
N PHE A 4 6.07 -18.06 5.74
CA PHE A 4 6.78 -18.83 4.73
C PHE A 4 5.93 -19.98 4.19
N MET A 5 5.12 -20.64 5.04
CA MET A 5 4.14 -21.63 4.60
C MET A 5 3.12 -21.04 3.62
N MET A 6 2.67 -19.81 3.86
CA MET A 6 1.65 -19.14 3.04
C MET A 6 2.21 -18.57 1.72
N LYS A 7 3.39 -17.97 1.74
CA LYS A 7 3.92 -17.14 0.62
C LYS A 7 5.31 -17.53 0.14
N THR A 8 5.91 -18.58 0.70
CA THR A 8 7.24 -19.09 0.35
C THR A 8 8.31 -17.96 0.31
N PHE A 9 9.05 -17.82 -0.78
CA PHE A 9 10.16 -16.87 -0.93
C PHE A 9 9.75 -15.40 -0.83
N LEU A 10 8.49 -15.05 -1.08
CA LEU A 10 8.02 -13.65 -0.98
C LEU A 10 8.12 -13.08 0.45
N VAL A 11 8.26 -13.91 1.47
CA VAL A 11 8.50 -13.47 2.85
C VAL A 11 9.88 -12.83 3.02
N PHE A 12 10.86 -13.22 2.20
CA PHE A 12 12.19 -12.63 2.26
C PHE A 12 12.23 -11.20 1.71
N VAL A 13 11.28 -10.82 0.85
CA VAL A 13 11.24 -9.48 0.24
C VAL A 13 11.15 -8.37 1.31
N PRO A 14 10.18 -8.36 2.23
CA PRO A 14 10.16 -7.36 3.30
C PRO A 14 11.34 -7.49 4.26
N LEU A 15 11.86 -8.70 4.50
CA LEU A 15 13.03 -8.89 5.36
C LEU A 15 14.28 -8.26 4.76
N ILE A 16 14.53 -8.46 3.47
CA ILE A 16 15.64 -7.82 2.74
C ILE A 16 15.44 -6.30 2.70
N SER A 17 14.20 -5.83 2.52
CA SER A 17 13.88 -4.40 2.52
C SER A 17 14.14 -3.72 3.86
N LEU A 18 14.15 -4.46 4.97
CA LEU A 18 14.49 -3.98 6.31
C LEU A 18 16.01 -3.92 6.57
N LEU A 19 16.86 -4.55 5.74
CA LEU A 19 18.31 -4.62 5.98
C LEU A 19 18.96 -3.25 6.25
N PRO A 20 18.65 -2.15 5.53
CA PRO A 20 19.26 -0.85 5.82
C PRO A 20 18.94 -0.35 7.24
N TYR A 21 17.74 -0.61 7.74
CA TYR A 21 17.37 -0.28 9.11
C TYR A 21 18.08 -1.17 10.13
N LEU A 22 18.14 -2.47 9.88
CA LEU A 22 18.81 -3.43 10.74
C LEU A 22 20.31 -3.17 10.80
N TYR A 23 20.93 -2.77 9.70
CA TYR A 23 22.34 -2.39 9.64
C TYR A 23 22.67 -1.21 10.55
N LEU A 24 21.77 -0.23 10.65
CA LEU A 24 21.93 0.88 11.60
C LEU A 24 21.74 0.45 13.06
N LYS A 25 20.90 -0.53 13.28
CA LYS A 25 20.61 -1.12 14.58
C LYS A 25 21.45 -2.40 14.79
N LYS A 26 22.78 -2.29 14.64
CA LYS A 26 23.70 -3.43 14.75
C LYS A 26 23.43 -4.31 15.98
N ASN A 27 23.07 -3.71 17.11
CA ASN A 27 22.72 -4.44 18.34
C ASN A 27 21.59 -5.45 18.16
N LEU A 28 20.63 -5.19 17.24
CA LEU A 28 19.57 -6.14 16.93
C LEU A 28 20.09 -7.31 16.08
N LEU A 29 20.91 -7.01 15.05
CA LEU A 29 21.49 -8.03 14.17
C LEU A 29 22.40 -8.99 14.92
N PHE A 30 23.19 -8.48 15.88
CA PHE A 30 24.11 -9.29 16.69
C PHE A 30 23.45 -9.87 17.95
N SER A 31 22.16 -9.60 18.18
CA SER A 31 21.41 -10.18 19.30
C SER A 31 21.14 -11.67 19.06
N LYS A 32 21.59 -12.51 20.01
CA LYS A 32 21.29 -13.95 19.99
C LYS A 32 19.76 -14.22 19.98
N PHE A 33 19.00 -13.38 20.69
CA PHE A 33 17.54 -13.49 20.75
C PHE A 33 16.86 -13.23 19.40
N PHE A 34 17.41 -12.36 18.56
CA PHE A 34 16.90 -12.12 17.21
C PHE A 34 16.99 -13.39 16.34
N TRP A 35 18.16 -14.03 16.32
CA TRP A 35 18.37 -15.27 15.56
C TRP A 35 17.59 -16.44 16.13
N LEU A 36 17.52 -16.55 17.46
CA LEU A 36 16.72 -17.55 18.15
C LEU A 36 15.23 -17.39 17.82
N GLY A 37 14.73 -16.17 17.78
CA GLY A 37 13.35 -15.87 17.35
C GLY A 37 13.07 -16.29 15.91
N ILE A 38 14.01 -16.11 14.99
CA ILE A 38 13.88 -16.60 13.62
C ILE A 38 13.83 -18.13 13.60
N LEU A 39 14.74 -18.83 14.29
CA LEU A 39 14.77 -20.29 14.35
C LEU A 39 13.47 -20.85 14.94
N VAL A 40 13.02 -20.34 16.08
CA VAL A 40 11.74 -20.74 16.69
C VAL A 40 10.57 -20.45 15.76
N GLY A 41 10.59 -19.32 15.07
CA GLY A 41 9.58 -18.96 14.09
C GLY A 41 9.49 -19.90 12.88
N PHE A 42 10.58 -20.61 12.55
CA PHE A 42 10.58 -21.63 11.48
C PHE A 42 10.10 -23.01 11.93
N ILE A 43 9.99 -23.29 13.21
CA ILE A 43 9.55 -24.58 13.75
C ILE A 43 8.23 -25.06 13.10
N PRO A 44 7.14 -24.24 13.02
CA PRO A 44 5.89 -24.69 12.39
C PRO A 44 6.07 -25.11 10.93
N TYR A 45 6.93 -24.42 10.19
CA TYR A 45 7.23 -24.78 8.81
C TYR A 45 7.93 -26.12 8.70
N PHE A 46 8.92 -26.41 9.56
CA PHE A 46 9.63 -27.67 9.56
C PHE A 46 8.70 -28.84 9.88
N PHE A 47 7.84 -28.71 10.89
CA PHE A 47 6.84 -29.74 11.20
C PHE A 47 5.91 -29.99 10.03
N TRP A 48 5.39 -28.95 9.41
CA TRP A 48 4.54 -29.07 8.24
C TRP A 48 5.28 -29.73 7.06
N ALA A 49 6.52 -29.33 6.79
CA ALA A 49 7.32 -29.85 5.71
C ALA A 49 7.60 -31.37 5.87
N ILE A 50 7.92 -31.80 7.08
CA ILE A 50 8.14 -33.23 7.40
C ILE A 50 6.84 -34.00 7.24
N SER A 51 5.72 -33.47 7.74
CA SER A 51 4.41 -34.14 7.68
C SER A 51 3.88 -34.31 6.24
N ILE A 52 4.14 -33.34 5.35
CA ILE A 52 3.62 -33.36 3.98
C ILE A 52 4.53 -34.10 3.01
N ASN A 53 5.83 -34.18 3.31
CA ASN A 53 6.83 -34.76 2.38
C ASN A 53 6.51 -36.21 1.91
N PRO A 54 5.97 -37.13 2.76
CA PRO A 54 5.59 -38.46 2.32
C PRO A 54 4.44 -38.51 1.31
N TYR A 55 3.60 -37.48 1.27
CA TYR A 55 2.44 -37.36 0.37
C TYR A 55 2.75 -36.63 -0.93
N LEU A 56 3.98 -36.12 -1.11
CA LEU A 56 4.40 -35.43 -2.31
C LEU A 56 5.05 -36.42 -3.29
N GLU A 57 4.71 -36.30 -4.58
CA GLU A 57 5.38 -37.08 -5.64
C GLU A 57 6.87 -36.75 -5.78
N LYS A 58 7.25 -35.53 -5.41
CA LYS A 58 8.63 -35.04 -5.44
C LYS A 58 8.98 -34.42 -4.09
N ASN A 59 10.29 -34.37 -3.78
CA ASN A 59 10.78 -33.76 -2.55
C ASN A 59 10.33 -32.29 -2.43
N ILE A 60 9.98 -31.86 -1.21
CA ILE A 60 9.52 -30.50 -0.92
C ILE A 60 10.48 -29.42 -1.45
N ILE A 61 11.78 -29.69 -1.47
CA ILE A 61 12.81 -28.78 -2.03
C ILE A 61 12.55 -28.53 -3.51
N PHE A 62 12.17 -29.58 -4.26
CA PHE A 62 11.86 -29.44 -5.67
C PHE A 62 10.66 -28.51 -5.91
N TYR A 63 9.61 -28.64 -5.11
CA TYR A 63 8.45 -27.75 -5.18
C TYR A 63 8.80 -26.28 -4.84
N LEU A 64 9.72 -26.07 -3.92
CA LEU A 64 10.19 -24.72 -3.60
C LEU A 64 10.94 -24.09 -4.79
N VAL A 65 11.84 -24.87 -5.42
CA VAL A 65 12.60 -24.41 -6.60
C VAL A 65 11.66 -24.16 -7.78
N GLU A 66 10.68 -25.04 -7.99
CA GLU A 66 9.67 -24.87 -9.04
C GLU A 66 8.84 -23.60 -8.83
N LYS A 67 8.38 -23.32 -7.60
CA LYS A 67 7.69 -22.06 -7.27
C LYS A 67 8.57 -20.83 -7.50
N PHE A 68 9.85 -20.91 -7.20
CA PHE A 68 10.79 -19.82 -7.49
C PHE A 68 10.92 -19.59 -9.00
N ASN A 69 11.04 -20.66 -9.77
CA ASN A 69 11.10 -20.60 -11.23
C ASN A 69 9.82 -20.01 -11.83
N ILE A 70 8.64 -20.34 -11.29
CA ILE A 70 7.37 -19.78 -11.73
C ILE A 70 7.33 -18.25 -11.48
N LEU A 71 7.88 -17.78 -10.36
CA LEU A 71 7.96 -16.34 -10.06
C LEU A 71 8.95 -15.59 -10.97
N SER A 72 9.99 -16.27 -11.44
CA SER A 72 11.04 -15.70 -12.30
C SER A 72 10.72 -15.83 -13.80
N ASN A 73 9.99 -16.85 -14.22
CA ASN A 73 9.67 -17.12 -15.61
C ASN A 73 8.46 -16.28 -16.09
N LYS A 74 8.44 -15.98 -17.39
CA LYS A 74 7.35 -15.25 -18.07
C LYS A 74 6.12 -16.14 -18.27
N ASN A 75 5.37 -16.41 -17.20
CA ASN A 75 4.09 -17.09 -17.24
C ASN A 75 2.92 -16.09 -17.12
N THR A 76 1.72 -16.58 -16.93
CA THR A 76 0.51 -15.80 -16.65
C THR A 76 0.78 -14.71 -15.58
N PHE A 77 0.30 -13.48 -15.78
CA PHE A 77 0.54 -12.29 -14.94
C PHE A 77 1.89 -11.58 -15.11
N THR A 78 2.52 -11.69 -16.28
CA THR A 78 3.70 -10.87 -16.60
C THR A 78 3.30 -9.43 -16.82
N ASN A 79 3.90 -8.52 -16.07
CA ASN A 79 3.72 -7.09 -16.20
C ASN A 79 5.10 -6.41 -16.38
N PRO A 80 5.17 -5.24 -17.04
CA PRO A 80 6.43 -4.54 -17.25
C PRO A 80 7.09 -4.14 -15.94
N PHE A 81 8.41 -3.89 -15.97
CA PHE A 81 9.20 -3.52 -14.79
C PHE A 81 8.59 -2.34 -14.00
N TYR A 82 8.06 -1.35 -14.71
CA TYR A 82 7.48 -0.14 -14.12
C TYR A 82 6.06 -0.34 -13.55
N TYR A 83 5.48 -1.55 -13.57
CA TYR A 83 4.13 -1.83 -13.13
C TYR A 83 3.79 -1.26 -11.75
N TYR A 84 4.65 -1.48 -10.76
CA TYR A 84 4.38 -1.00 -9.40
C TYR A 84 4.51 0.52 -9.22
N PHE A 85 5.26 1.20 -10.10
CA PHE A 85 5.41 2.66 -10.02
C PHE A 85 4.10 3.42 -10.31
N TRP A 86 3.24 2.87 -11.16
CA TRP A 86 1.92 3.46 -11.40
C TRP A 86 0.81 2.75 -10.62
N ASN A 87 0.89 1.43 -10.44
CA ASN A 87 -0.15 0.64 -9.77
C ASN A 87 -0.30 1.04 -8.31
N ILE A 88 0.81 1.21 -7.55
CA ILE A 88 0.75 1.63 -6.15
C ILE A 88 0.10 3.00 -5.99
N PRO A 89 0.55 4.07 -6.68
CA PRO A 89 -0.16 5.35 -6.61
C PRO A 89 -1.64 5.25 -6.97
N ALA A 90 -2.01 4.46 -7.95
CA ALA A 90 -3.40 4.32 -8.38
C ALA A 90 -4.27 3.59 -7.34
N THR A 91 -3.79 2.45 -6.83
CA THR A 91 -4.57 1.64 -5.87
C THR A 91 -4.73 2.29 -4.49
N TYR A 92 -3.79 3.15 -4.09
CA TYR A 92 -3.85 3.86 -2.81
C TYR A 92 -4.39 5.30 -2.92
N LEU A 93 -5.01 5.69 -4.05
CA LEU A 93 -5.69 6.98 -4.14
C LEU A 93 -6.84 7.06 -3.10
N PRO A 94 -7.07 8.25 -2.50
CA PRO A 94 -6.35 9.53 -2.65
C PRO A 94 -5.11 9.65 -1.75
N TRP A 95 -4.81 8.62 -0.93
CA TRP A 95 -3.78 8.64 0.11
C TRP A 95 -2.36 8.63 -0.44
N SER A 96 -2.18 8.08 -1.64
CA SER A 96 -0.87 7.94 -2.30
C SER A 96 -0.15 9.27 -2.49
N ILE A 97 -0.88 10.33 -2.82
CA ILE A 97 -0.31 11.67 -3.00
C ILE A 97 0.34 12.14 -1.69
N PHE A 98 -0.35 11.99 -0.57
CA PHE A 98 0.17 12.36 0.75
C PHE A 98 1.31 11.46 1.19
N ALA A 99 1.23 10.18 0.89
CA ALA A 99 2.30 9.23 1.18
C ALA A 99 3.59 9.58 0.43
N ILE A 100 3.50 9.93 -0.85
CA ILE A 100 4.67 10.35 -1.65
C ILE A 100 5.27 11.63 -1.06
N ILE A 101 4.44 12.62 -0.70
CA ILE A 101 4.91 13.84 -0.03
C ILE A 101 5.62 13.49 1.29
N GLY A 102 5.07 12.57 2.06
CA GLY A 102 5.67 12.08 3.30
C GLY A 102 7.01 11.39 3.09
N ILE A 103 7.11 10.53 2.09
CA ILE A 103 8.37 9.85 1.70
C ILE A 103 9.43 10.88 1.31
N VAL A 104 9.09 11.82 0.42
CA VAL A 104 10.00 12.88 -0.01
C VAL A 104 10.42 13.75 1.18
N HIS A 105 9.48 14.17 2.02
CA HIS A 105 9.79 14.95 3.21
C HIS A 105 10.73 14.22 4.17
N ASN A 106 10.52 12.90 4.39
CA ASN A 106 11.34 12.09 5.25
C ASN A 106 12.73 11.81 4.65
N LEU A 107 12.90 11.83 3.32
CA LEU A 107 14.21 11.74 2.65
C LEU A 107 15.14 12.88 3.07
N PHE A 108 14.61 14.10 3.12
CA PHE A 108 15.40 15.30 3.42
C PHE A 108 15.55 15.57 4.93
N LYS A 109 14.74 14.95 5.78
CA LYS A 109 14.87 15.05 7.23
C LYS A 109 15.81 13.99 7.79
N ASN A 110 16.78 14.43 8.60
CA ASN A 110 17.71 13.53 9.31
C ASN A 110 17.04 12.89 10.55
N LYS A 111 15.95 12.13 10.32
CA LYS A 111 15.23 11.42 11.40
C LYS A 111 15.69 9.96 11.49
N LYS A 112 15.76 9.43 12.71
CA LYS A 112 16.06 8.00 12.99
C LYS A 112 15.14 7.03 12.22
N ASN A 113 13.91 7.45 11.92
CA ASN A 113 12.91 6.63 11.24
C ASN A 113 12.98 6.69 9.69
N LYS A 114 13.90 7.48 9.11
CA LYS A 114 14.10 7.62 7.66
C LYS A 114 14.23 6.26 6.96
N TYR A 115 14.96 5.34 7.56
CA TYR A 115 15.24 4.04 6.96
C TYR A 115 14.01 3.14 6.86
N ILE A 116 13.10 3.18 7.84
CA ILE A 116 11.84 2.44 7.75
C ILE A 116 10.85 3.16 6.85
N LEU A 117 10.67 4.48 7.06
CA LEU A 117 9.62 5.21 6.36
C LEU A 117 9.92 5.44 4.89
N THR A 118 11.19 5.53 4.51
CA THR A 118 11.57 5.86 3.13
C THR A 118 12.26 4.71 2.41
N PHE A 119 13.34 4.17 2.98
CA PHE A 119 14.12 3.15 2.28
C PHE A 119 13.39 1.81 2.20
N PHE A 120 12.68 1.40 3.25
CA PHE A 120 11.94 0.15 3.24
C PHE A 120 10.93 0.07 2.08
N PRO A 121 9.98 1.01 1.89
CA PRO A 121 9.02 0.92 0.79
C PRO A 121 9.69 1.03 -0.58
N LEU A 122 10.74 1.85 -0.74
CA LEU A 122 11.45 1.99 -2.02
C LEU A 122 12.19 0.70 -2.41
N ILE A 123 12.91 0.09 -1.47
CA ILE A 123 13.62 -1.17 -1.71
C ILE A 123 12.62 -2.30 -1.97
N LEU A 124 11.51 -2.35 -1.23
CA LEU A 124 10.49 -3.36 -1.43
C LEU A 124 9.87 -3.25 -2.83
N ILE A 125 9.54 -2.05 -3.29
CA ILE A 125 9.06 -1.81 -4.66
C ILE A 125 10.12 -2.23 -5.68
N ALA A 126 11.38 -1.87 -5.46
CA ALA A 126 12.47 -2.23 -6.37
C ALA A 126 12.63 -3.76 -6.49
N ILE A 127 12.63 -4.48 -5.37
CA ILE A 127 12.73 -5.95 -5.37
C ILE A 127 11.52 -6.59 -6.06
N LEU A 128 10.30 -6.15 -5.74
CA LEU A 128 9.08 -6.67 -6.37
C LEU A 128 9.07 -6.39 -7.89
N SER A 129 9.68 -5.30 -8.33
CA SER A 129 9.76 -4.94 -9.75
C SER A 129 10.71 -5.84 -10.56
N ILE A 130 11.68 -6.49 -9.90
CA ILE A 130 12.61 -7.42 -10.55
C ILE A 130 11.90 -8.71 -10.98
N PHE A 131 10.94 -9.19 -10.19
CA PHE A 131 10.20 -10.40 -10.53
C PHE A 131 9.33 -10.18 -11.77
N SER A 132 9.27 -11.19 -12.65
CA SER A 132 8.43 -11.13 -13.86
C SER A 132 6.93 -11.21 -13.52
N THR A 133 6.56 -12.06 -12.56
CA THR A 133 5.19 -12.19 -12.08
C THR A 133 4.83 -11.06 -11.13
N LYS A 134 3.91 -10.18 -11.55
CA LYS A 134 3.48 -9.01 -10.78
C LYS A 134 1.98 -9.03 -10.55
N THR A 135 1.60 -8.99 -9.28
CA THR A 135 0.17 -8.96 -8.89
C THR A 135 -0.09 -7.77 -7.96
N PRO A 136 -1.28 -7.16 -8.01
CA PRO A 136 -1.61 -6.00 -7.19
C PRO A 136 -1.49 -6.26 -5.68
N TYR A 137 -1.83 -7.46 -5.22
CA TYR A 137 -1.83 -7.78 -3.79
C TYR A 137 -0.43 -7.89 -3.16
N TYR A 138 0.65 -7.97 -3.93
CA TYR A 138 2.00 -7.92 -3.35
C TYR A 138 2.30 -6.57 -2.71
N THR A 139 1.61 -5.51 -3.13
CA THR A 139 1.74 -4.16 -2.58
C THR A 139 1.13 -4.01 -1.18
N LEU A 140 0.30 -4.94 -0.73
CA LEU A 140 -0.27 -4.92 0.63
C LEU A 140 0.80 -4.90 1.72
N GLN A 141 2.00 -5.43 1.45
CA GLN A 141 3.13 -5.39 2.38
C GLN A 141 3.62 -3.96 2.67
N ILE A 142 3.31 -3.01 1.80
CA ILE A 142 3.68 -1.59 1.95
C ILE A 142 2.62 -0.80 2.70
N SER A 143 1.38 -1.27 2.77
CA SER A 143 0.21 -0.51 3.21
C SER A 143 0.38 0.18 4.56
N SER A 144 0.93 -0.50 5.57
CA SER A 144 1.17 0.06 6.90
C SER A 144 2.18 1.22 6.88
N ILE A 145 3.29 1.04 6.17
CA ILE A 145 4.33 2.09 6.05
C ILE A 145 3.83 3.24 5.17
N PHE A 146 3.00 2.94 4.17
CA PHE A 146 2.38 3.93 3.32
C PHE A 146 1.41 4.81 4.13
N THR A 147 0.62 4.21 5.03
CA THR A 147 -0.26 4.95 5.96
C THR A 147 0.52 5.87 6.89
N LEU A 148 1.66 5.41 7.45
CA LEU A 148 2.52 6.27 8.26
C LEU A 148 3.09 7.43 7.46
N ASN A 149 3.52 7.20 6.22
CA ASN A 149 3.98 8.28 5.34
C ASN A 149 2.86 9.24 4.94
N THR A 150 1.63 8.75 4.74
CA THR A 150 0.44 9.58 4.52
C THR A 150 0.25 10.56 5.68
N TYR A 151 0.30 10.07 6.92
CA TYR A 151 0.22 10.92 8.11
C TYR A 151 1.33 11.98 8.16
N GLU A 152 2.59 11.59 7.94
CA GLU A 152 3.73 12.53 7.92
C GLU A 152 3.60 13.56 6.79
N GLY A 153 3.10 13.17 5.63
CA GLY A 153 2.85 14.06 4.50
C GLY A 153 1.77 15.10 4.81
N ILE A 154 0.62 14.68 5.34
CA ILE A 154 -0.46 15.60 5.74
C ILE A 154 0.04 16.55 6.85
N LYS A 155 0.77 16.02 7.84
CA LYS A 155 1.35 16.83 8.91
C LYS A 155 2.34 17.86 8.39
N PHE A 156 3.17 17.51 7.41
CA PHE A 156 4.08 18.45 6.75
C PHE A 156 3.33 19.58 6.06
N LEU A 157 2.30 19.24 5.29
CA LEU A 157 1.46 20.23 4.59
C LEU A 157 0.75 21.16 5.57
N PHE A 158 0.29 20.62 6.71
CA PHE A 158 -0.42 21.40 7.72
C PHE A 158 0.48 22.36 8.50
N ASN A 159 1.73 22.01 8.77
CA ASN A 159 2.65 22.80 9.59
C ASN A 159 3.13 24.08 8.90
N SER A 160 3.07 24.18 7.59
CA SER A 160 3.45 25.39 6.84
C SER A 160 2.22 26.20 6.45
N LYS A 161 2.15 27.49 6.81
CA LYS A 161 1.02 28.36 6.44
C LYS A 161 0.72 28.36 4.94
N ARG A 162 1.77 28.40 4.09
CA ARG A 162 1.64 28.39 2.63
C ARG A 162 1.07 27.07 2.12
N TYR A 163 1.67 25.94 2.52
CA TYR A 163 1.23 24.61 2.07
C TYR A 163 -0.14 24.25 2.65
N LYS A 164 -0.43 24.66 3.90
CA LYS A 164 -1.76 24.48 4.51
C LYS A 164 -2.84 25.16 3.67
N LYS A 165 -2.62 26.40 3.22
CA LYS A 165 -3.59 27.13 2.38
C LYS A 165 -3.84 26.41 1.05
N ILE A 166 -2.78 25.98 0.36
CA ILE A 166 -2.87 25.26 -0.91
C ILE A 166 -3.56 23.90 -0.71
N PHE A 167 -3.15 23.14 0.29
CA PHE A 167 -3.72 21.84 0.62
C PHE A 167 -5.23 21.94 0.88
N ILE A 168 -5.66 22.86 1.71
CA ILE A 168 -7.08 23.07 2.02
C ILE A 168 -7.85 23.47 0.76
N PHE A 169 -7.31 24.39 -0.04
CA PHE A 169 -7.95 24.81 -1.29
C PHE A 169 -8.14 23.62 -2.26
N ILE A 170 -7.13 22.81 -2.44
CA ILE A 170 -7.21 21.62 -3.30
C ILE A 170 -8.22 20.63 -2.74
N SER A 171 -8.11 20.26 -1.46
CA SER A 171 -8.96 19.24 -0.84
C SER A 171 -10.42 19.67 -0.70
N SER A 172 -10.69 20.96 -0.41
CA SER A 172 -12.06 21.42 -0.18
C SER A 172 -12.79 21.93 -1.42
N ARG A 173 -12.09 22.24 -2.49
CA ARG A 173 -12.70 22.78 -3.72
C ARG A 173 -12.39 21.96 -4.96
N ILE A 174 -11.10 21.73 -5.25
CA ILE A 174 -10.71 21.06 -6.51
C ILE A 174 -11.15 19.60 -6.49
N VAL A 175 -10.83 18.86 -5.44
CA VAL A 175 -11.17 17.42 -5.36
C VAL A 175 -12.68 17.18 -5.37
N PRO A 176 -13.52 17.88 -4.56
CA PRO A 176 -14.97 17.75 -4.67
C PRO A 176 -15.52 18.07 -6.06
N LEU A 177 -15.03 19.15 -6.72
CA LEU A 177 -15.44 19.49 -8.08
C LEU A 177 -15.09 18.40 -9.09
N LEU A 178 -13.88 17.83 -8.99
CA LEU A 178 -13.47 16.71 -9.85
C LEU A 178 -14.34 15.47 -9.60
N ILE A 179 -14.67 15.15 -8.36
CA ILE A 179 -15.56 14.02 -8.03
C ILE A 179 -16.94 14.25 -8.64
N VAL A 180 -17.53 15.44 -8.47
CA VAL A 180 -18.83 15.77 -9.04
C VAL A 180 -18.79 15.71 -10.58
N SER A 181 -17.75 16.23 -11.22
CA SER A 181 -17.61 16.14 -12.67
C SER A 181 -17.48 14.69 -13.17
N LEU A 182 -16.71 13.87 -12.45
CA LEU A 182 -16.57 12.44 -12.77
C LEU A 182 -17.88 11.67 -12.58
N THR A 183 -18.66 11.96 -11.53
CA THR A 183 -19.97 11.32 -11.35
C THR A 183 -20.94 11.71 -12.46
N PHE A 184 -20.92 12.96 -12.87
CA PHE A 184 -21.77 13.46 -13.95
C PHE A 184 -21.39 12.83 -15.29
N THR A 185 -20.09 12.81 -15.64
CA THR A 185 -19.63 12.15 -16.87
C THR A 185 -19.93 10.65 -16.86
N TYR A 186 -19.71 9.97 -15.73
CA TYR A 186 -20.06 8.56 -15.58
C TYR A 186 -21.54 8.32 -15.84
N TYR A 187 -22.44 9.08 -15.23
CA TYR A 187 -23.88 8.96 -15.42
C TYR A 187 -24.25 9.14 -16.89
N PHE A 188 -23.79 10.19 -17.56
CA PHE A 188 -24.13 10.49 -18.96
C PHE A 188 -23.62 9.45 -19.96
N PHE A 189 -22.39 8.96 -19.77
CA PHE A 189 -21.82 8.00 -20.71
C PHE A 189 -22.40 6.59 -20.54
N PHE A 190 -22.74 6.20 -19.35
CA PHE A 190 -23.14 4.82 -19.07
C PHE A 190 -24.64 4.58 -18.95
N GLN A 191 -25.48 5.62 -18.77
CA GLN A 191 -26.93 5.44 -18.66
C GLN A 191 -27.58 4.71 -19.86
N ASN A 192 -27.00 4.83 -21.05
CA ASN A 192 -27.53 4.23 -22.27
C ASN A 192 -26.89 2.87 -22.61
N THR A 193 -26.03 2.33 -21.80
CA THR A 193 -25.43 1.02 -22.05
C THR A 193 -26.31 -0.08 -21.48
N SER A 194 -26.41 -1.22 -22.19
CA SER A 194 -27.23 -2.37 -21.81
C SER A 194 -26.81 -2.99 -20.45
N ASN A 195 -25.60 -2.69 -19.98
CA ASN A 195 -25.05 -3.19 -18.70
C ASN A 195 -25.26 -2.21 -17.53
N PHE A 196 -26.00 -1.11 -17.70
CA PHE A 196 -26.25 -0.15 -16.64
C PHE A 196 -27.30 -0.68 -15.65
N ASN A 197 -26.84 -1.24 -14.55
CA ASN A 197 -27.72 -1.62 -13.46
C ASN A 197 -27.99 -0.40 -12.55
N LEU A 198 -29.20 0.14 -12.63
CA LEU A 198 -29.62 1.35 -11.92
C LEU A 198 -29.36 1.26 -10.40
N LYS A 199 -29.60 0.10 -9.77
CA LYS A 199 -29.41 -0.05 -8.31
C LYS A 199 -27.94 0.05 -7.90
N GLU A 200 -27.06 -0.70 -8.56
CA GLU A 200 -25.62 -0.71 -8.22
C GLU A 200 -24.98 0.64 -8.52
N ASN A 201 -25.32 1.26 -9.66
CA ASN A 201 -24.75 2.53 -10.07
C ASN A 201 -25.24 3.72 -9.23
N THR A 202 -26.48 3.69 -8.71
CA THR A 202 -26.95 4.73 -7.78
C THR A 202 -26.18 4.71 -6.47
N PHE A 203 -25.86 3.54 -5.92
CA PHE A 203 -25.04 3.46 -4.70
C PHE A 203 -23.64 4.03 -4.91
N LEU A 204 -22.98 3.72 -6.03
CA LEU A 204 -21.68 4.27 -6.38
C LEU A 204 -21.72 5.80 -6.52
N ILE A 205 -22.73 6.33 -7.21
CA ILE A 205 -22.92 7.77 -7.39
C ILE A 205 -23.13 8.46 -6.04
N LEU A 206 -24.01 7.92 -5.20
CA LEU A 206 -24.24 8.44 -3.84
C LEU A 206 -22.96 8.42 -3.00
N GLY A 207 -22.20 7.34 -3.02
CA GLY A 207 -20.92 7.23 -2.33
C GLY A 207 -19.92 8.29 -2.78
N LEU A 208 -19.80 8.53 -4.09
CA LEU A 208 -18.94 9.58 -4.63
C LEU A 208 -19.41 10.99 -4.21
N LEU A 209 -20.71 11.26 -4.25
CA LEU A 209 -21.25 12.55 -3.80
C LEU A 209 -20.98 12.80 -2.32
N PHE A 210 -21.21 11.79 -1.45
CA PHE A 210 -20.90 11.91 -0.03
C PHE A 210 -19.40 12.08 0.22
N PHE A 211 -18.55 11.43 -0.56
CA PHE A 211 -17.11 11.68 -0.51
C PHE A 211 -16.78 13.14 -0.83
N GLY A 212 -17.29 13.67 -1.95
CA GLY A 212 -17.08 15.07 -2.33
C GLY A 212 -17.60 16.06 -1.26
N LEU A 213 -18.79 15.82 -0.74
CA LEU A 213 -19.39 16.64 0.32
C LEU A 213 -18.55 16.65 1.60
N SER A 214 -18.06 15.48 2.05
CA SER A 214 -17.23 15.37 3.25
C SER A 214 -15.94 16.21 3.12
N TRP A 215 -15.26 16.15 1.99
CA TRP A 215 -14.04 16.92 1.77
C TRP A 215 -14.29 18.41 1.58
N SER A 216 -15.44 18.82 1.05
CA SER A 216 -15.84 20.23 0.96
C SER A 216 -15.99 20.91 2.33
N CYS A 217 -16.22 20.13 3.39
CA CYS A 217 -16.31 20.62 4.76
C CYS A 217 -14.95 21.02 5.39
N ILE A 218 -13.83 20.74 4.73
CA ILE A 218 -12.48 21.09 5.22
C ILE A 218 -12.29 22.62 5.14
N LYS A 219 -12.04 23.25 6.30
CA LYS A 219 -11.84 24.70 6.42
C LYS A 219 -10.46 25.02 6.98
N TYR A 220 -9.95 26.21 6.69
CA TYR A 220 -8.65 26.67 7.18
C TYR A 220 -8.56 26.75 8.71
N LYS A 221 -9.68 27.05 9.36
CA LYS A 221 -9.78 27.16 10.83
C LYS A 221 -9.79 25.80 11.54
N ASN A 222 -10.03 24.72 10.81
CA ASN A 222 -10.11 23.38 11.39
C ASN A 222 -8.76 22.98 12.01
N SER A 223 -8.85 22.29 13.14
CA SER A 223 -7.70 21.64 13.78
C SER A 223 -7.14 20.51 12.90
N PHE A 224 -5.91 20.11 13.15
CA PHE A 224 -5.29 18.99 12.43
C PHE A 224 -6.10 17.69 12.58
N LYS A 225 -6.63 17.43 13.79
CA LYS A 225 -7.45 16.27 14.09
C LYS A 225 -8.76 16.27 13.29
N GLU A 226 -9.46 17.39 13.23
CA GLU A 226 -10.69 17.54 12.45
C GLU A 226 -10.45 17.31 10.95
N ILE A 227 -9.36 17.85 10.41
CA ILE A 227 -8.99 17.62 9.01
C ILE A 227 -8.71 16.16 8.74
N LEU A 228 -7.97 15.45 9.61
CA LEU A 228 -7.72 14.02 9.45
C LEU A 228 -9.02 13.21 9.47
N ILE A 229 -9.90 13.50 10.40
CA ILE A 229 -11.21 12.82 10.49
C ILE A 229 -12.01 13.02 9.21
N THR A 230 -12.11 14.27 8.73
CA THR A 230 -12.87 14.59 7.51
C THR A 230 -12.27 13.92 6.26
N LEU A 231 -10.94 13.86 6.17
CA LEU A 231 -10.25 13.16 5.08
C LEU A 231 -10.56 11.66 5.08
N ILE A 232 -10.65 11.03 6.25
CA ILE A 232 -10.93 9.58 6.39
C ILE A 232 -12.40 9.27 6.10
N ILE A 233 -13.32 10.10 6.59
CA ILE A 233 -14.77 9.88 6.42
C ILE A 233 -15.15 9.82 4.93
N GLY A 234 -14.59 10.67 4.08
CA GLY A 234 -14.94 10.69 2.66
C GLY A 234 -14.76 9.34 1.95
N PRO A 235 -13.54 8.80 1.86
CA PRO A 235 -13.30 7.49 1.27
C PRO A 235 -14.01 6.34 2.00
N TYR A 236 -14.17 6.42 3.32
CA TYR A 236 -14.92 5.43 4.10
C TYR A 236 -16.38 5.37 3.68
N LEU A 237 -17.05 6.52 3.52
CA LEU A 237 -18.41 6.57 3.02
C LEU A 237 -18.51 6.00 1.60
N LEU A 238 -17.56 6.31 0.72
CA LEU A 238 -17.54 5.72 -0.62
C LEU A 238 -17.51 4.18 -0.56
N THR A 239 -16.62 3.61 0.26
CA THR A 239 -16.49 2.14 0.36
C THR A 239 -17.67 1.47 1.06
N SER A 240 -18.44 2.19 1.89
CA SER A 240 -19.64 1.66 2.53
C SER A 240 -20.85 1.59 1.59
N PHE A 241 -20.81 2.30 0.47
CA PHE A 241 -21.84 2.26 -0.57
C PHE A 241 -21.52 1.30 -1.72
N LEU A 242 -20.28 0.80 -1.80
CA LEU A 242 -19.82 -0.22 -2.75
C LEU A 242 -20.06 -1.63 -2.21
#